data_597d7ef5b7ede6689d53a85ac1a484b0
#
_entry.id   597d7ef5b7ede6689d53a85ac1a484b0
#
_cell.length_a   1.000
_cell.length_b   1.000
_cell.length_c   1.000
_cell.angle_alpha   90.00
_cell.angle_beta   90.00
_cell.angle_gamma   90.00
#
_symmetry.space_group_name_H-M   'P 1'
#
loop_
_entity.id
_entity.type
_entity.pdbx_description
1 polymer ?
#
loop_
_entity_poly.entity_id
_entity_poly.type
_entity_poly.pdbx_seq_one_letter_code
_entity_poly.pdbx_strand_id
1 'polypeptide(L)'
;CIRDRHKLTPNQFGKTDQDGNHYVTALFTNRLNPSEHPYFATIKDLKVSAHLFILRDGPIIQYVNFNDRAWHAGASSYLGQSDCNDFSIGIELEGTDTSGFSDQQYLALKNAIKAIHQAYPHTQRHLAGHSDIAPNRKTDPGALDWRRLRQLIASG
;
A
#
# COMPACT_ATOMS: atom_id res chain seq x y z
N CYS A 1 2.30 -2.53 -7.41
CA CYS A 1 3.23 -1.79 -6.54
C CYS A 1 2.87 -2.01 -5.07
N ILE A 2 3.84 -2.40 -4.25
CA ILE A 2 3.68 -2.58 -2.80
C ILE A 2 4.26 -1.37 -2.07
N ARG A 3 3.52 -0.88 -1.08
CA ARG A 3 3.85 0.30 -0.28
C ARG A 3 3.61 0.03 1.20
N ASP A 4 4.19 0.85 2.05
CA ASP A 4 3.73 1.03 3.42
C ASP A 4 3.38 2.51 3.69
N ARG A 5 2.61 2.75 4.74
CA ARG A 5 2.21 4.10 5.13
C ARG A 5 3.16 4.68 6.17
N HIS A 6 4.31 5.06 5.67
CA HIS A 6 5.42 5.63 6.43
C HIS A 6 5.07 6.89 7.28
N LYS A 7 4.05 7.63 6.92
CA LYS A 7 3.82 8.96 7.49
C LYS A 7 2.65 9.08 8.46
N LEU A 8 1.89 8.03 8.68
CA LEU A 8 1.05 7.95 9.87
C LEU A 8 1.97 7.46 10.98
N THR A 9 2.24 8.31 11.97
CA THR A 9 3.26 8.07 13.00
C THR A 9 3.16 6.68 13.63
N PRO A 10 4.28 6.05 14.06
CA PRO A 10 4.31 4.70 14.62
C PRO A 10 3.33 4.46 15.78
N ASN A 11 2.92 5.50 16.46
CA ASN A 11 1.96 5.45 17.59
C ASN A 11 0.48 5.40 17.13
N GLN A 12 0.20 5.31 15.84
CA GLN A 12 -1.16 5.38 15.29
C GLN A 12 -1.59 4.10 14.53
N PHE A 13 -0.80 3.01 14.63
CA PHE A 13 -1.24 1.71 14.15
C PHE A 13 -2.50 1.26 14.89
N GLY A 14 -3.51 0.81 14.15
CA GLY A 14 -4.79 0.38 14.69
C GLY A 14 -5.63 1.51 15.28
N LYS A 15 -5.20 2.78 15.23
CA LYS A 15 -6.02 3.90 15.69
C LYS A 15 -7.03 4.31 14.62
N THR A 16 -8.20 4.68 15.10
CA THR A 16 -9.33 5.11 14.31
C THR A 16 -9.64 6.58 14.55
N ASP A 17 -10.31 7.20 13.59
CA ASP A 17 -10.96 8.49 13.75
C ASP A 17 -12.16 8.40 14.70
N GLN A 18 -12.87 9.53 14.89
CA GLN A 18 -14.06 9.63 15.75
C GLN A 18 -15.20 8.70 15.30
N ASP A 19 -15.21 8.31 14.02
CA ASP A 19 -16.23 7.42 13.43
C ASP A 19 -15.80 5.94 13.43
N GLY A 20 -14.65 5.62 14.03
CA GLY A 20 -14.12 4.26 14.11
C GLY A 20 -13.42 3.77 12.84
N ASN A 21 -13.12 4.65 11.87
CA ASN A 21 -12.39 4.29 10.67
C ASN A 21 -10.88 4.42 10.89
N HIS A 22 -10.11 3.50 10.36
CA HIS A 22 -8.66 3.68 10.30
C HIS A 22 -8.28 4.98 9.60
N TYR A 23 -7.30 5.72 10.09
CA TYR A 23 -6.86 6.99 9.49
C TYR A 23 -6.44 6.85 8.01
N VAL A 24 -5.91 5.68 7.61
CA VAL A 24 -5.64 5.39 6.19
C VAL A 24 -6.94 5.38 5.39
N THR A 25 -8.00 4.78 5.93
CA THR A 25 -9.34 4.79 5.31
C THR A 25 -9.87 6.22 5.16
N ALA A 26 -9.79 7.00 6.23
CA ALA A 26 -10.20 8.41 6.20
C ALA A 26 -9.44 9.21 5.13
N LEU A 27 -8.13 8.99 4.99
CA LEU A 27 -7.32 9.62 3.96
C LEU A 27 -7.72 9.17 2.54
N PHE A 28 -7.84 7.86 2.30
CA PHE A 28 -8.18 7.32 0.98
C PHE A 28 -9.60 7.64 0.53
N THR A 29 -10.47 7.98 1.46
CA THR A 29 -11.85 8.43 1.19
C THR A 29 -12.03 9.95 1.28
N ASN A 30 -10.94 10.72 1.40
CA ASN A 30 -10.93 12.20 1.52
C ASN A 30 -11.75 12.72 2.74
N ARG A 31 -11.74 11.98 3.84
CA ARG A 31 -12.44 12.30 5.10
C ARG A 31 -11.49 12.53 6.27
N LEU A 32 -10.16 12.59 6.02
CA LEU A 32 -9.18 12.81 7.07
C LEU A 32 -9.40 14.16 7.75
N ASN A 33 -9.67 14.14 9.07
CA ASN A 33 -9.85 15.35 9.85
C ASN A 33 -8.48 15.97 10.19
N PRO A 34 -8.15 17.16 9.65
CA PRO A 34 -6.85 17.80 9.85
C PRO A 34 -6.61 18.26 11.31
N SER A 35 -7.65 18.37 12.13
CA SER A 35 -7.53 18.82 13.52
C SER A 35 -7.11 17.70 14.49
N GLU A 36 -7.21 16.43 14.09
CA GLU A 36 -6.91 15.29 14.98
C GLU A 36 -5.40 15.05 15.17
N HIS A 37 -4.57 15.54 14.27
CA HIS A 37 -3.12 15.45 14.40
C HIS A 37 -2.41 16.53 13.55
N PRO A 38 -1.35 17.21 14.05
CA PRO A 38 -0.64 18.25 13.30
C PRO A 38 -0.16 17.82 11.91
N TYR A 39 0.27 16.57 11.76
CA TYR A 39 0.67 16.01 10.48
C TYR A 39 -0.51 15.92 9.49
N PHE A 40 -1.74 15.68 9.95
CA PHE A 40 -2.91 15.58 9.05
C PHE A 40 -3.21 16.91 8.37
N ALA A 41 -2.94 18.03 9.05
CA ALA A 41 -3.06 19.35 8.43
C ALA A 41 -2.12 19.53 7.22
N THR A 42 -0.96 18.86 7.22
CA THR A 42 0.03 18.94 6.10
C THR A 42 -0.36 18.09 4.89
N ILE A 43 -1.27 17.13 5.07
CA ILE A 43 -1.67 16.16 4.02
C ILE A 43 -3.16 16.22 3.67
N LYS A 44 -3.93 17.15 4.26
CA LYS A 44 -5.38 17.26 4.10
C LYS A 44 -5.84 17.39 2.64
N ASP A 45 -5.03 18.02 1.81
CA ASP A 45 -5.33 18.27 0.40
C ASP A 45 -4.79 17.18 -0.54
N LEU A 46 -4.13 16.15 0.02
CA LEU A 46 -3.63 15.03 -0.76
C LEU A 46 -4.78 14.10 -1.16
N LYS A 47 -5.00 13.98 -2.45
CA LYS A 47 -5.92 13.00 -3.02
C LYS A 47 -5.13 11.76 -3.42
N VAL A 48 -5.09 10.77 -2.54
CA VAL A 48 -4.36 9.52 -2.72
C VAL A 48 -5.25 8.33 -2.38
N SER A 49 -5.00 7.21 -3.03
CA SER A 49 -5.71 5.95 -2.78
C SER A 49 -4.81 4.77 -3.14
N ALA A 50 -5.20 3.58 -2.74
CA ALA A 50 -4.65 2.32 -3.25
C ALA A 50 -5.82 1.40 -3.63
N HIS A 51 -5.53 0.34 -4.38
CA HIS A 51 -6.56 -0.65 -4.67
C HIS A 51 -6.86 -1.47 -3.42
N LEU A 52 -5.82 -1.95 -2.75
CA LEU A 52 -5.93 -2.73 -1.52
C LEU A 52 -5.16 -2.09 -0.37
N PHE A 53 -5.66 -2.27 0.84
CA PHE A 53 -4.98 -1.99 2.10
C PHE A 53 -5.05 -3.22 3.00
N ILE A 54 -3.90 -3.69 3.50
CA ILE A 54 -3.77 -4.86 4.35
C ILE A 54 -3.41 -4.42 5.76
N LEU A 55 -4.30 -4.69 6.71
CA LEU A 55 -4.14 -4.36 8.13
C LEU A 55 -3.11 -5.28 8.81
N ARG A 56 -2.62 -4.87 9.98
CA ARG A 56 -1.59 -5.61 10.75
C ARG A 56 -2.00 -7.04 11.09
N ASP A 57 -3.26 -7.28 11.36
CA ASP A 57 -3.86 -8.57 11.71
C ASP A 57 -4.35 -9.37 10.49
N GLY A 58 -4.14 -8.85 9.28
CA GLY A 58 -4.35 -9.55 8.02
C GLY A 58 -5.59 -9.20 7.20
N PRO A 59 -6.67 -8.59 7.71
CA PRO A 59 -7.80 -8.16 6.90
C PRO A 59 -7.39 -7.29 5.72
N ILE A 60 -8.10 -7.47 4.59
CA ILE A 60 -7.87 -6.71 3.37
C ILE A 60 -9.06 -5.82 3.11
N ILE A 61 -8.81 -4.54 2.90
CA ILE A 61 -9.83 -3.56 2.49
C ILE A 61 -9.56 -3.18 1.04
N GLN A 62 -10.58 -3.28 0.18
CA GLN A 62 -10.51 -2.80 -1.20
C GLN A 62 -11.18 -1.43 -1.29
N TYR A 63 -10.46 -0.43 -1.82
CA TYR A 63 -10.97 0.93 -2.04
C TYR A 63 -11.27 1.23 -3.51
N VAL A 64 -10.50 0.66 -4.42
CA VAL A 64 -10.60 0.93 -5.85
C VAL A 64 -10.68 -0.40 -6.59
N ASN A 65 -11.55 -0.48 -7.60
CA ASN A 65 -11.62 -1.63 -8.48
C ASN A 65 -10.30 -1.77 -9.27
N PHE A 66 -9.85 -2.99 -9.53
CA PHE A 66 -8.57 -3.23 -10.22
C PHE A 66 -8.54 -2.70 -11.67
N ASN A 67 -9.69 -2.47 -12.28
CA ASN A 67 -9.79 -1.88 -13.61
C ASN A 67 -9.87 -0.35 -13.59
N ASP A 68 -9.96 0.25 -12.41
CA ASP A 68 -9.99 1.69 -12.23
C ASP A 68 -8.62 2.20 -11.76
N ARG A 69 -8.35 3.47 -12.01
CA ARG A 69 -7.10 4.10 -11.59
C ARG A 69 -7.09 4.44 -10.11
N ALA A 70 -6.13 3.91 -9.35
CA ALA A 70 -5.83 4.38 -8.00
C ALA A 70 -4.61 5.33 -8.00
N TRP A 71 -4.59 6.26 -7.04
CA TRP A 71 -3.55 7.29 -6.92
C TRP A 71 -2.53 6.89 -5.86
N HIS A 72 -1.70 5.87 -6.15
CA HIS A 72 -0.79 5.25 -5.19
C HIS A 72 0.70 5.47 -5.49
N ALA A 73 1.10 5.70 -6.74
CA ALA A 73 2.49 5.70 -7.16
C ALA A 73 3.10 7.12 -7.19
N GLY A 74 2.28 8.16 -7.47
CA GLY A 74 2.78 9.52 -7.72
C GLY A 74 3.68 9.57 -8.96
N ALA A 75 4.61 10.52 -9.00
CA ALA A 75 5.63 10.57 -10.05
C ALA A 75 6.52 9.31 -9.94
N SER A 76 6.47 8.46 -10.93
CA SER A 76 7.03 7.10 -10.90
C SER A 76 7.30 6.58 -12.31
N SER A 77 8.20 5.59 -12.41
CA SER A 77 8.41 4.86 -13.66
C SER A 77 8.75 3.39 -13.38
N TYR A 78 8.38 2.51 -14.30
CA TYR A 78 8.70 1.10 -14.25
C TYR A 78 9.01 0.57 -15.64
N LEU A 79 10.19 -0.06 -15.80
CA LEU A 79 10.68 -0.59 -17.09
C LEU A 79 10.61 0.45 -18.24
N GLY A 80 10.91 1.71 -17.94
CA GLY A 80 10.93 2.80 -18.93
C GLY A 80 9.56 3.46 -19.20
N GLN A 81 8.48 2.96 -18.60
CA GLN A 81 7.15 3.56 -18.69
C GLN A 81 6.88 4.43 -17.46
N SER A 82 6.51 5.69 -17.67
CA SER A 82 6.13 6.64 -16.61
C SER A 82 4.68 6.45 -16.16
N ASP A 83 4.34 7.08 -15.04
CA ASP A 83 2.97 7.15 -14.49
C ASP A 83 2.38 5.78 -14.12
N CYS A 84 3.07 5.07 -13.20
CA CYS A 84 2.65 3.72 -12.76
C CYS A 84 1.21 3.63 -12.25
N ASN A 85 0.56 4.73 -11.88
CA ASN A 85 -0.86 4.75 -11.56
C ASN A 85 -1.75 4.28 -12.73
N ASP A 86 -1.30 4.43 -13.97
CA ASP A 86 -2.11 4.15 -15.16
C ASP A 86 -2.14 2.66 -15.53
N PHE A 87 -1.13 1.89 -15.06
CA PHE A 87 -0.97 0.50 -15.49
C PHE A 87 -0.63 -0.47 -14.35
N SER A 88 -0.71 -0.04 -13.09
CA SER A 88 -0.36 -0.93 -11.98
C SER A 88 -1.42 -0.98 -10.88
N ILE A 89 -1.49 -2.12 -10.19
CA ILE A 89 -2.31 -2.31 -9.00
C ILE A 89 -1.47 -1.93 -7.78
N GLY A 90 -1.96 -1.00 -6.95
CA GLY A 90 -1.33 -0.57 -5.71
C GLY A 90 -1.88 -1.33 -4.51
N ILE A 91 -0.98 -1.92 -3.73
CA ILE A 91 -1.28 -2.59 -2.45
C ILE A 91 -0.55 -1.84 -1.35
N GLU A 92 -1.28 -1.36 -0.38
CA GLU A 92 -0.77 -0.70 0.81
C GLU A 92 -0.75 -1.67 1.99
N LEU A 93 0.33 -1.67 2.78
CA LEU A 93 0.44 -2.42 4.02
C LEU A 93 0.40 -1.47 5.22
N GLU A 94 -0.34 -1.81 6.25
CA GLU A 94 -0.29 -1.08 7.51
C GLU A 94 1.07 -1.30 8.17
N GLY A 95 1.90 -0.26 8.23
CA GLY A 95 3.25 -0.35 8.75
C GLY A 95 4.05 0.91 8.51
N THR A 96 5.34 0.82 8.84
CA THR A 96 6.36 1.84 8.52
C THR A 96 7.58 1.16 7.93
N ASP A 97 8.48 1.95 7.33
CA ASP A 97 9.77 1.47 6.79
C ASP A 97 10.61 0.68 7.80
N THR A 98 10.34 0.82 9.10
CA THR A 98 11.14 0.25 10.18
C THR A 98 10.39 -0.72 11.09
N SER A 99 9.04 -0.79 11.01
CA SER A 99 8.24 -1.58 11.95
C SER A 99 8.20 -3.08 11.63
N GLY A 100 8.68 -3.50 10.46
CA GLY A 100 8.44 -4.84 9.93
C GLY A 100 6.96 -5.12 9.67
N PHE A 101 6.66 -6.29 9.13
CA PHE A 101 5.30 -6.73 8.82
C PHE A 101 4.99 -8.05 9.53
N SER A 102 3.73 -8.25 9.92
CA SER A 102 3.27 -9.44 10.62
C SER A 102 3.18 -10.65 9.68
N ASP A 103 3.15 -11.85 10.27
CA ASP A 103 2.93 -13.09 9.51
C ASP A 103 1.58 -13.09 8.82
N GLN A 104 0.56 -12.52 9.46
CA GLN A 104 -0.78 -12.36 8.91
C GLN A 104 -0.77 -11.45 7.67
N GLN A 105 0.01 -10.35 7.71
CA GLN A 105 0.18 -9.48 6.54
C GLN A 105 0.87 -10.20 5.39
N TYR A 106 1.93 -10.97 5.65
CA TYR A 106 2.58 -11.77 4.60
C TYR A 106 1.65 -12.80 3.98
N LEU A 107 0.83 -13.47 4.79
CA LEU A 107 -0.15 -14.44 4.29
C LEU A 107 -1.23 -13.77 3.45
N ALA A 108 -1.80 -12.67 3.93
CA ALA A 108 -2.80 -11.88 3.22
C ALA A 108 -2.24 -11.32 1.91
N LEU A 109 -1.02 -10.76 1.94
CA LEU A 109 -0.33 -10.23 0.76
C LEU A 109 -0.06 -11.32 -0.29
N LYS A 110 0.45 -12.49 0.13
CA LYS A 110 0.61 -13.66 -0.73
C LYS A 110 -0.70 -14.02 -1.42
N ASN A 111 -1.79 -14.15 -0.67
CA ASN A 111 -3.08 -14.55 -1.21
C ASN A 111 -3.64 -13.50 -2.19
N ALA A 112 -3.52 -12.22 -1.86
CA ALA A 112 -3.92 -11.13 -2.74
C ALA A 112 -3.11 -11.14 -4.06
N ILE A 113 -1.79 -11.28 -3.98
CA ILE A 113 -0.91 -11.34 -5.16
C ILE A 113 -1.28 -12.55 -6.03
N LYS A 114 -1.50 -13.73 -5.45
CA LYS A 114 -1.89 -14.94 -6.21
C LYS A 114 -3.23 -14.75 -6.92
N ALA A 115 -4.22 -14.19 -6.25
CA ALA A 115 -5.52 -13.88 -6.87
C ALA A 115 -5.37 -12.87 -8.03
N ILE A 116 -4.54 -11.82 -7.84
CA ILE A 116 -4.23 -10.86 -8.90
C ILE A 116 -3.51 -11.54 -10.06
N HIS A 117 -2.52 -12.36 -9.82
CA HIS A 117 -1.79 -13.10 -10.87
C HIS A 117 -2.70 -14.06 -11.65
N GLN A 118 -3.68 -14.65 -10.98
CA GLN A 118 -4.68 -15.50 -11.64
C GLN A 118 -5.62 -14.70 -12.53
N ALA A 119 -6.10 -13.55 -12.04
CA ALA A 119 -7.02 -12.69 -12.79
C ALA A 119 -6.29 -11.88 -13.89
N TYR A 120 -5.04 -11.52 -13.67
CA TYR A 120 -4.20 -10.71 -14.56
C TYR A 120 -2.83 -11.40 -14.79
N PRO A 121 -2.75 -12.46 -15.60
CA PRO A 121 -1.55 -13.30 -15.73
C PRO A 121 -0.28 -12.55 -16.14
N HIS A 122 -0.39 -11.46 -16.89
CA HIS A 122 0.75 -10.63 -17.29
C HIS A 122 1.46 -9.98 -16.09
N THR A 123 0.82 -9.87 -14.92
CA THR A 123 1.41 -9.29 -13.71
C THR A 123 2.38 -10.23 -12.98
N GLN A 124 2.43 -11.52 -13.30
CA GLN A 124 3.18 -12.54 -12.57
C GLN A 124 4.70 -12.24 -12.45
N ARG A 125 5.27 -11.51 -13.40
CA ARG A 125 6.69 -11.14 -13.43
C ARG A 125 6.95 -9.71 -12.94
N HIS A 126 5.89 -8.99 -12.53
CA HIS A 126 5.94 -7.56 -12.27
C HIS A 126 5.48 -7.23 -10.85
N LEU A 127 6.36 -7.51 -9.89
CA LEU A 127 6.16 -7.18 -8.48
C LEU A 127 7.24 -6.21 -8.04
N ALA A 128 6.86 -4.99 -7.65
CA ALA A 128 7.77 -3.91 -7.32
C ALA A 128 7.36 -3.18 -6.04
N GLY A 129 8.33 -2.69 -5.29
CA GLY A 129 8.13 -1.74 -4.21
C GLY A 129 7.96 -0.30 -4.71
N HIS A 130 7.47 0.58 -3.87
CA HIS A 130 7.37 1.98 -4.20
C HIS A 130 8.77 2.60 -4.42
N SER A 131 9.75 2.17 -3.64
CA SER A 131 11.16 2.53 -3.82
C SER A 131 11.73 2.11 -5.18
N ASP A 132 11.26 0.99 -5.75
CA ASP A 132 11.74 0.53 -7.07
C ASP A 132 11.24 1.40 -8.21
N ILE A 133 10.02 1.95 -8.08
CA ILE A 133 9.39 2.77 -9.12
C ILE A 133 9.60 4.28 -8.93
N ALA A 134 10.07 4.70 -7.76
CA ALA A 134 10.34 6.10 -7.42
C ALA A 134 11.57 6.24 -6.50
N PRO A 135 12.77 5.73 -6.89
CA PRO A 135 13.92 5.56 -5.99
C PRO A 135 14.46 6.86 -5.41
N ASN A 136 14.33 7.98 -6.13
CA ASN A 136 14.80 9.28 -5.65
C ASN A 136 13.84 9.95 -4.66
N ARG A 137 12.68 9.37 -4.39
CA ARG A 137 11.58 9.99 -3.65
C ARG A 137 11.00 9.11 -2.56
N LYS A 138 11.19 7.79 -2.66
CA LYS A 138 10.54 6.79 -1.81
C LYS A 138 11.51 5.73 -1.32
N THR A 139 11.28 5.30 -0.09
CA THR A 139 12.04 4.24 0.60
C THR A 139 11.17 3.02 0.89
N ASP A 140 9.86 3.20 0.85
CA ASP A 140 8.89 2.18 1.20
C ASP A 140 8.72 1.12 0.08
N PRO A 141 8.43 -0.14 0.44
CA PRO A 141 8.33 -0.72 1.78
C PRO A 141 9.69 -1.25 2.28
N GLY A 142 10.49 -0.38 2.96
CA GLY A 142 11.87 -0.68 3.35
C GLY A 142 12.03 -1.90 4.26
N ALA A 143 11.05 -2.16 5.13
CA ALA A 143 11.05 -3.30 6.06
C ALA A 143 10.44 -4.59 5.48
N LEU A 144 10.03 -4.62 4.21
CA LEU A 144 9.46 -5.82 3.59
C LEU A 144 10.56 -6.83 3.23
N ASP A 145 10.47 -8.02 3.79
CA ASP A 145 11.34 -9.13 3.37
C ASP A 145 10.84 -9.72 2.02
N TRP A 146 11.40 -9.20 0.95
CA TRP A 146 11.11 -9.61 -0.42
C TRP A 146 11.44 -11.08 -0.69
N ARG A 147 12.49 -11.62 -0.06
CA ARG A 147 12.86 -13.03 -0.19
C ARG A 147 11.78 -13.92 0.39
N ARG A 148 11.35 -13.62 1.61
CA ARG A 148 10.25 -14.31 2.28
C ARG A 148 8.98 -14.27 1.45
N LEU A 149 8.58 -13.08 0.97
CA LEU A 149 7.38 -12.91 0.15
C LEU A 149 7.42 -13.78 -1.11
N ARG A 150 8.54 -13.74 -1.84
CA ARG A 150 8.71 -14.54 -3.07
C ARG A 150 8.67 -16.05 -2.80
N GLN A 151 9.27 -16.51 -1.71
CA GLN A 151 9.19 -17.91 -1.28
C GLN A 151 7.74 -18.32 -0.97
N LEU A 152 6.99 -17.50 -0.24
CA LEU A 152 5.58 -17.75 0.06
C LEU A 152 4.70 -17.81 -1.21
N ILE A 153 4.93 -16.94 -2.18
CA ILE A 153 4.20 -16.96 -3.46
C ILE A 153 4.52 -18.24 -4.24
N ALA A 154 5.77 -18.69 -4.22
CA ALA A 154 6.21 -19.87 -4.96
C ALA A 154 5.78 -21.20 -4.32
N SER A 155 5.61 -21.23 -2.99
CA SER A 155 5.34 -22.48 -2.24
C SER A 155 3.86 -22.88 -2.15
N GLY A 156 2.99 -22.23 -2.84
CA GLY A 156 1.56 -22.52 -2.78
C GLY A 156 0.82 -22.23 -4.04
#